data_80222bdb3a635d41922c3180cdfa6aaf
#
_entry.id   80222bdb3a635d41922c3180cdfa6aaf
#
_cell.length_a   1.000
_cell.length_b   1.000
_cell.length_c   1.000
_cell.angle_alpha   90.00
_cell.angle_beta   90.00
_cell.angle_gamma   90.00
#
_symmetry.space_group_name_H-M   'P 1'
#
loop_
_entity.id
_entity.type
_entity.pdbx_description
1 polymer ?
#
loop_
_entity_poly.entity_id
_entity_poly.type
_entity_poly.pdbx_seq_one_letter_code
_entity_poly.pdbx_strand_id
1 'polypeptide(L)'
;ETGCQFICPEETEGPPGIYECDIFTQDCQPGEKCMPWANDGGNSWNATRCSPISENPGQPGDECTVEGSGVSGIDDCDIASMCWDVDPETNIGTCVSMCTGDEANPVCEDPSTACVNVNDGAIVLCLPGCDPLLQDCPEGQACYGINEVFTCVPDASGEMGVYGDPCEYINVCDPGLFCASAETVPDCSGAVGCCSEFCDLESADGDAQCSGVAGGQACVPWTEDPSPGLEAVGACVIPA
;
A
#
# COMPACT_ATOMS: atom_id res chain seq x y z
N GLU A 1 -9.70 -19.89 -2.15
CA GLU A 1 -9.58 -18.53 -2.73
C GLU A 1 -8.88 -17.71 -1.67
N THR A 2 -7.59 -17.51 -1.83
CA THR A 2 -6.76 -16.70 -0.94
C THR A 2 -7.19 -15.25 -1.13
N GLY A 3 -7.79 -14.66 -0.10
CA GLY A 3 -8.18 -13.25 -0.09
C GLY A 3 -6.93 -12.38 -0.04
N CYS A 4 -6.45 -11.99 -1.22
CA CYS A 4 -5.37 -11.03 -1.33
C CYS A 4 -5.93 -9.64 -1.00
N GLN A 5 -5.37 -8.99 -0.01
CA GLN A 5 -5.71 -7.60 0.32
C GLN A 5 -5.00 -6.69 -0.68
N PHE A 6 -5.74 -6.18 -1.65
CA PHE A 6 -5.17 -5.34 -2.69
C PHE A 6 -5.24 -3.87 -2.30
N ILE A 7 -4.10 -3.18 -2.42
CA ILE A 7 -4.01 -1.73 -2.36
C ILE A 7 -4.16 -1.23 -3.80
N CYS A 8 -5.26 -0.53 -4.08
CA CYS A 8 -5.55 -0.03 -5.44
C CYS A 8 -4.72 1.22 -5.73
N PRO A 9 -4.15 1.40 -6.94
CA PRO A 9 -3.68 2.70 -7.40
C PRO A 9 -4.89 3.66 -7.55
N GLU A 10 -4.66 4.95 -7.32
CA GLU A 10 -5.68 5.97 -7.56
C GLU A 10 -6.22 5.89 -8.99
N GLU A 11 -7.55 6.00 -9.13
CA GLU A 11 -8.36 6.03 -10.35
C GLU A 11 -8.91 4.69 -10.88
N THR A 12 -9.79 4.05 -10.09
CA THR A 12 -10.97 3.45 -10.67
C THR A 12 -12.18 4.02 -9.95
N GLU A 13 -13.03 4.77 -10.64
CA GLU A 13 -14.31 5.23 -10.10
C GLU A 13 -15.19 4.01 -9.79
N GLY A 14 -14.98 3.43 -8.61
CA GLY A 14 -15.96 2.57 -7.96
C GLY A 14 -17.17 3.42 -7.54
N PRO A 15 -18.30 2.82 -7.14
CA PRO A 15 -19.40 3.58 -6.56
C PRO A 15 -18.84 4.38 -5.37
N PRO A 16 -19.26 5.66 -5.18
CA PRO A 16 -18.75 6.50 -4.11
C PRO A 16 -18.86 5.77 -2.77
N GLY A 17 -17.74 5.64 -2.07
CA GLY A 17 -17.68 5.00 -0.78
C GLY A 17 -18.68 5.64 0.19
N ILE A 18 -19.27 4.85 1.07
CA ILE A 18 -20.09 5.37 2.18
C ILE A 18 -19.14 5.58 3.34
N TYR A 19 -18.88 6.83 3.68
CA TYR A 19 -18.05 7.21 4.83
C TYR A 19 -18.98 7.60 5.97
N GLU A 20 -19.12 6.71 6.97
CA GLU A 20 -19.97 6.97 8.14
C GLU A 20 -19.25 7.81 9.19
N CYS A 21 -17.92 7.81 9.19
CA CYS A 21 -17.08 8.49 10.16
C CYS A 21 -15.77 8.97 9.50
N ASP A 22 -15.11 9.91 10.15
CA ASP A 22 -13.79 10.40 9.76
C ASP A 22 -12.70 9.57 10.43
N ILE A 23 -11.90 8.88 9.62
CA ILE A 23 -10.87 7.97 10.10
C ILE A 23 -9.70 8.70 10.80
N PHE A 24 -9.41 9.95 10.44
CA PHE A 24 -8.35 10.76 11.07
C PHE A 24 -8.75 11.28 12.46
N THR A 25 -10.02 11.64 12.63
CA THR A 25 -10.53 12.24 13.88
C THR A 25 -11.21 11.25 14.80
N GLN A 26 -11.50 10.04 14.30
CA GLN A 26 -12.15 8.97 15.06
C GLN A 26 -13.45 9.44 15.73
N ASP A 27 -14.36 10.04 14.97
CA ASP A 27 -15.54 10.76 15.45
C ASP A 27 -16.76 9.87 15.77
N CYS A 28 -16.54 8.57 15.97
CA CYS A 28 -17.57 7.63 16.41
C CYS A 28 -18.02 7.86 17.86
N GLN A 29 -19.10 7.19 18.29
CA GLN A 29 -19.58 7.28 19.66
C GLN A 29 -18.55 6.67 20.65
N PRO A 30 -18.55 7.08 21.93
CA PRO A 30 -17.70 6.48 22.95
C PRO A 30 -17.86 4.95 23.01
N GLY A 31 -16.74 4.22 22.90
CA GLY A 31 -16.72 2.76 22.83
C GLY A 31 -16.74 2.19 21.41
N GLU A 32 -16.72 3.06 20.41
CA GLU A 32 -16.57 2.70 19.00
C GLU A 32 -15.35 3.38 18.38
N LYS A 33 -14.85 2.83 17.30
CA LYS A 33 -13.76 3.39 16.47
C LYS A 33 -14.18 3.45 15.00
N CYS A 34 -13.65 4.41 14.26
CA CYS A 34 -13.83 4.51 12.82
C CYS A 34 -12.91 3.53 12.09
N MET A 35 -13.48 2.61 11.34
CA MET A 35 -12.78 1.51 10.68
C MET A 35 -13.03 1.46 9.19
N PRO A 36 -12.00 1.21 8.38
CA PRO A 36 -12.19 0.87 6.97
C PRO A 36 -12.88 -0.49 6.82
N TRP A 37 -13.74 -0.62 5.80
CA TRP A 37 -14.40 -1.89 5.49
C TRP A 37 -14.83 -1.98 4.02
N ALA A 38 -15.13 -3.21 3.56
CA ALA A 38 -15.70 -3.47 2.23
C ALA A 38 -17.24 -3.46 2.32
N ASN A 39 -17.87 -2.35 1.92
CA ASN A 39 -19.32 -2.19 2.01
C ASN A 39 -20.09 -2.88 0.87
N ASP A 40 -19.41 -3.30 -0.16
CA ASP A 40 -19.94 -3.96 -1.35
C ASP A 40 -19.86 -5.50 -1.28
N GLY A 41 -19.28 -6.04 -0.18
CA GLY A 41 -19.02 -7.47 -0.01
C GLY A 41 -17.83 -7.99 -0.83
N GLY A 42 -17.03 -7.10 -1.40
CA GLY A 42 -15.77 -7.39 -2.09
C GLY A 42 -14.62 -7.67 -1.12
N ASN A 43 -13.39 -7.62 -1.65
CA ASN A 43 -12.16 -7.89 -0.91
C ASN A 43 -11.28 -6.64 -0.74
N SER A 44 -11.80 -5.45 -1.08
CA SER A 44 -11.08 -4.17 -0.98
C SER A 44 -11.83 -3.22 -0.07
N TRP A 45 -11.11 -2.48 0.78
CA TRP A 45 -11.70 -1.42 1.59
C TRP A 45 -12.13 -0.26 0.68
N ASN A 46 -13.40 0.14 0.79
CA ASN A 46 -14.01 1.17 -0.05
C ASN A 46 -14.95 2.10 0.73
N ALA A 47 -14.97 1.98 2.05
CA ALA A 47 -15.83 2.76 2.94
C ALA A 47 -15.28 2.81 4.36
N THR A 48 -15.83 3.70 5.19
CA THR A 48 -15.59 3.72 6.64
C THR A 48 -16.88 3.50 7.41
N ARG A 49 -16.80 2.91 8.61
CA ARG A 49 -17.92 2.72 9.53
C ARG A 49 -17.46 2.77 10.98
N CYS A 50 -18.39 3.06 11.87
CA CYS A 50 -18.17 2.91 13.31
C CYS A 50 -18.29 1.44 13.72
N SER A 51 -17.25 0.92 14.37
CA SER A 51 -17.16 -0.46 14.86
C SER A 51 -16.85 -0.47 16.37
N PRO A 52 -17.38 -1.42 17.15
CA PRO A 52 -17.12 -1.47 18.58
C PRO A 52 -15.65 -1.72 18.89
N ILE A 53 -15.13 -1.07 19.94
CA ILE A 53 -13.79 -1.36 20.48
C ILE A 53 -13.92 -2.58 21.40
N SER A 54 -12.97 -3.51 21.31
CA SER A 54 -12.87 -4.69 22.18
C SER A 54 -12.73 -4.30 23.66
N GLU A 55 -13.17 -5.17 24.59
CA GLU A 55 -13.02 -4.92 26.05
C GLU A 55 -11.54 -4.86 26.49
N ASN A 56 -10.64 -5.56 25.78
CA ASN A 56 -9.20 -5.57 26.04
C ASN A 56 -8.48 -5.34 24.69
N PRO A 57 -8.46 -4.11 24.19
CA PRO A 57 -7.97 -3.84 22.86
C PRO A 57 -6.44 -3.98 22.79
N GLY A 58 -5.93 -4.58 21.68
CA GLY A 58 -4.52 -4.68 21.34
C GLY A 58 -3.95 -3.31 20.98
N GLN A 59 -2.71 -3.06 21.40
CA GLN A 59 -1.97 -1.84 21.07
C GLN A 59 -1.20 -2.03 19.76
N PRO A 60 -0.77 -0.95 19.08
CA PRO A 60 0.08 -1.05 17.90
C PRO A 60 1.29 -1.94 18.14
N GLY A 61 1.50 -2.94 17.27
CA GLY A 61 2.52 -3.98 17.39
C GLY A 61 2.05 -5.28 18.06
N ASP A 62 0.88 -5.30 18.72
CA ASP A 62 0.32 -6.53 19.27
C ASP A 62 -0.31 -7.39 18.16
N GLU A 63 -0.31 -8.72 18.37
CA GLU A 63 -1.07 -9.66 17.56
C GLU A 63 -2.57 -9.36 17.70
N CYS A 64 -3.30 -9.44 16.60
CA CYS A 64 -4.74 -9.15 16.55
C CYS A 64 -5.52 -10.17 15.75
N THR A 65 -6.84 -10.14 15.93
CA THR A 65 -7.78 -10.98 15.19
C THR A 65 -8.87 -10.14 14.55
N VAL A 66 -9.36 -10.58 13.38
CA VAL A 66 -10.51 -9.97 12.70
C VAL A 66 -11.72 -10.90 12.72
N GLU A 67 -12.92 -10.32 12.78
CA GLU A 67 -14.17 -11.07 12.63
C GLU A 67 -14.56 -11.18 11.14
N GLY A 68 -14.73 -12.39 10.66
CA GLY A 68 -15.21 -12.67 9.30
C GLY A 68 -14.13 -12.63 8.25
N SER A 69 -13.72 -11.46 7.80
CA SER A 69 -12.67 -11.29 6.78
C SER A 69 -11.77 -10.10 7.12
N GLY A 70 -10.57 -10.06 6.55
CA GLY A 70 -9.61 -8.95 6.73
C GLY A 70 -10.18 -7.57 6.39
N VAL A 71 -11.21 -7.50 5.53
CA VAL A 71 -11.87 -6.24 5.12
C VAL A 71 -13.20 -6.01 5.83
N SER A 72 -13.49 -6.72 6.90
CA SER A 72 -14.75 -6.59 7.64
C SER A 72 -14.88 -5.29 8.42
N GLY A 73 -13.76 -4.67 8.83
CA GLY A 73 -13.71 -3.51 9.71
C GLY A 73 -14.08 -3.83 11.16
N ILE A 74 -13.99 -5.08 11.58
CA ILE A 74 -14.18 -5.52 12.97
C ILE A 74 -12.95 -6.29 13.42
N ASP A 75 -12.22 -5.75 14.36
CA ASP A 75 -11.03 -6.35 14.94
C ASP A 75 -10.92 -6.03 16.44
N ASP A 76 -9.89 -6.55 17.09
CA ASP A 76 -9.64 -6.36 18.52
C ASP A 76 -8.54 -5.33 18.84
N CYS A 77 -8.09 -4.53 17.88
CA CYS A 77 -7.17 -3.42 18.12
C CYS A 77 -7.86 -2.22 18.81
N ASP A 78 -7.06 -1.36 19.44
CA ASP A 78 -7.54 -0.15 20.12
C ASP A 78 -8.00 0.93 19.11
N ILE A 79 -8.56 2.03 19.66
CA ILE A 79 -8.95 3.20 18.88
C ILE A 79 -7.77 3.72 18.04
N ALA A 80 -8.06 4.26 16.86
CA ALA A 80 -7.05 4.72 15.90
C ALA A 80 -6.01 3.65 15.50
N SER A 81 -6.43 2.38 15.51
CA SER A 81 -5.61 1.25 15.06
C SER A 81 -6.49 0.22 14.37
N MET A 82 -5.92 -0.53 13.45
CA MET A 82 -6.58 -1.68 12.80
C MET A 82 -5.66 -2.88 12.70
N CYS A 83 -6.27 -4.05 12.62
CA CYS A 83 -5.56 -5.30 12.34
C CYS A 83 -5.13 -5.34 10.88
N TRP A 84 -3.84 -5.35 10.64
CA TRP A 84 -3.20 -5.31 9.33
C TRP A 84 -2.45 -6.60 9.03
N ASP A 85 -2.19 -6.88 7.74
CA ASP A 85 -1.49 -8.09 7.26
C ASP A 85 -2.12 -9.38 7.81
N VAL A 86 -3.44 -9.46 7.65
CA VAL A 86 -4.25 -10.55 8.21
C VAL A 86 -4.13 -11.81 7.35
N ASP A 87 -3.61 -12.88 7.95
CA ASP A 87 -3.61 -14.21 7.35
C ASP A 87 -5.06 -14.71 7.14
N PRO A 88 -5.50 -14.99 5.92
CA PRO A 88 -6.88 -15.37 5.60
C PRO A 88 -7.28 -16.75 6.11
N GLU A 89 -6.33 -17.61 6.49
CA GLU A 89 -6.61 -18.95 7.06
C GLU A 89 -6.85 -18.90 8.56
N THR A 90 -6.14 -17.99 9.26
CA THR A 90 -6.17 -17.86 10.73
C THR A 90 -6.94 -16.65 11.21
N ASN A 91 -7.17 -15.64 10.36
CA ASN A 91 -7.70 -14.32 10.71
C ASN A 91 -6.82 -13.56 11.74
N ILE A 92 -5.53 -13.86 11.77
CA ILE A 92 -4.56 -13.23 12.66
C ILE A 92 -3.71 -12.25 11.87
N GLY A 93 -3.44 -11.09 12.45
CA GLY A 93 -2.58 -10.04 11.91
C GLY A 93 -1.87 -9.28 13.02
N THR A 94 -1.47 -8.04 12.74
CA THR A 94 -0.81 -7.14 13.69
C THR A 94 -1.56 -5.81 13.76
N CYS A 95 -1.79 -5.30 14.97
CA CYS A 95 -2.37 -3.96 15.15
C CYS A 95 -1.41 -2.89 14.62
N VAL A 96 -1.90 -2.03 13.73
CA VAL A 96 -1.15 -0.92 13.13
C VAL A 96 -1.88 0.39 13.39
N SER A 97 -1.14 1.43 13.77
CA SER A 97 -1.71 2.76 13.99
C SER A 97 -2.26 3.35 12.70
N MET A 98 -3.38 4.04 12.81
CA MET A 98 -3.87 4.94 11.76
C MET A 98 -3.13 6.28 11.82
N CYS A 99 -3.06 6.96 10.68
CA CYS A 99 -2.54 8.33 10.65
C CYS A 99 -3.48 9.27 11.41
N THR A 100 -2.90 10.29 12.00
CA THR A 100 -3.60 11.43 12.63
C THR A 100 -3.46 12.70 11.78
N GLY A 101 -4.08 13.80 12.18
CA GLY A 101 -4.06 15.05 11.44
C GLY A 101 -5.28 15.19 10.52
N ASP A 102 -5.04 15.42 9.26
CA ASP A 102 -6.06 15.52 8.22
C ASP A 102 -5.51 14.99 6.89
N GLU A 103 -6.39 14.86 5.89
CA GLU A 103 -6.03 14.34 4.57
C GLU A 103 -4.90 15.13 3.88
N ALA A 104 -4.82 16.45 4.10
CA ALA A 104 -3.80 17.31 3.50
C ALA A 104 -2.47 17.27 4.26
N ASN A 105 -2.49 16.92 5.54
CA ASN A 105 -1.31 16.87 6.41
C ASN A 105 -1.41 15.65 7.34
N PRO A 106 -1.34 14.43 6.81
CA PRO A 106 -1.38 13.23 7.62
C PRO A 106 -0.06 13.05 8.40
N VAL A 107 -0.16 12.58 9.65
CA VAL A 107 0.99 12.44 10.55
C VAL A 107 1.00 11.08 11.21
N CYS A 108 2.19 10.47 11.29
CA CYS A 108 2.47 9.32 12.12
C CYS A 108 3.27 9.73 13.36
N GLU A 109 2.94 9.18 14.54
CA GLU A 109 3.69 9.46 15.77
C GLU A 109 5.10 8.86 15.75
N ASP A 110 5.25 7.67 15.14
CA ASP A 110 6.55 7.02 14.98
C ASP A 110 7.24 7.59 13.71
N PRO A 111 8.40 8.26 13.85
CA PRO A 111 9.11 8.82 12.71
C PRO A 111 9.73 7.78 11.75
N SER A 112 9.76 6.51 12.14
CA SER A 112 10.18 5.39 11.28
C SER A 112 9.07 4.87 10.37
N THR A 113 7.85 5.42 10.49
CA THR A 113 6.68 5.06 9.69
C THR A 113 6.27 6.20 8.78
N ALA A 114 5.68 5.85 7.65
CA ALA A 114 5.07 6.79 6.72
C ALA A 114 3.55 6.61 6.69
N CYS A 115 2.83 7.71 6.56
CA CYS A 115 1.38 7.64 6.40
C CYS A 115 1.03 7.21 4.97
N VAL A 116 0.36 6.09 4.86
CA VAL A 116 -0.22 5.57 3.61
C VAL A 116 -1.69 5.94 3.58
N ASN A 117 -2.08 6.72 2.58
CA ASN A 117 -3.46 7.11 2.31
C ASN A 117 -3.84 6.60 0.92
N VAL A 118 -4.65 5.55 0.87
CA VAL A 118 -5.06 4.86 -0.36
C VAL A 118 -6.54 4.47 -0.31
N ASN A 119 -7.05 3.92 -1.41
CA ASN A 119 -8.43 3.50 -1.55
C ASN A 119 -9.42 4.66 -1.28
N ASP A 120 -9.19 5.82 -1.92
CA ASP A 120 -10.00 7.04 -1.74
C ASP A 120 -10.13 7.49 -0.27
N GLY A 121 -9.08 7.32 0.51
CA GLY A 121 -9.07 7.69 1.94
C GLY A 121 -9.70 6.65 2.87
N ALA A 122 -10.07 5.47 2.37
CA ALA A 122 -10.55 4.41 3.24
C ALA A 122 -9.42 3.78 4.08
N ILE A 123 -8.19 3.75 3.58
CA ILE A 123 -7.01 3.24 4.29
C ILE A 123 -6.06 4.40 4.59
N VAL A 124 -5.81 4.67 5.85
CA VAL A 124 -4.87 5.69 6.34
C VAL A 124 -4.02 5.12 7.48
N LEU A 125 -2.94 4.42 7.14
CA LEU A 125 -2.11 3.67 8.08
C LEU A 125 -0.69 4.21 8.16
N CYS A 126 -0.12 4.14 9.36
CA CYS A 126 1.30 4.38 9.62
C CYS A 126 2.08 3.08 9.41
N LEU A 127 2.61 2.88 8.21
CA LEU A 127 3.37 1.69 7.85
C LEU A 127 4.88 1.94 7.89
N PRO A 128 5.70 0.92 8.16
CA PRO A 128 7.15 1.05 8.14
C PRO A 128 7.65 1.57 6.78
N GLY A 129 8.48 2.61 6.81
CA GLY A 129 9.21 3.08 5.64
C GLY A 129 10.25 2.04 5.19
N CYS A 130 10.60 2.03 3.92
CA CYS A 130 11.58 1.11 3.35
C CYS A 130 12.36 1.75 2.19
N ASP A 131 13.45 1.11 1.80
CA ASP A 131 14.23 1.47 0.60
C ASP A 131 13.90 0.47 -0.52
N PRO A 132 13.28 0.89 -1.64
CA PRO A 132 12.89 0.01 -2.73
C PRO A 132 14.09 -0.60 -3.46
N LEU A 133 15.28 -0.03 -3.34
CA LEU A 133 16.52 -0.60 -3.92
C LEU A 133 17.11 -1.71 -3.03
N LEU A 134 16.82 -1.68 -1.72
CA LEU A 134 17.30 -2.67 -0.74
C LEU A 134 16.30 -3.78 -0.46
N GLN A 135 14.99 -3.51 -0.65
CA GLN A 135 13.90 -4.43 -0.30
C GLN A 135 14.02 -4.94 1.14
N ASP A 136 14.16 -4.01 2.09
CA ASP A 136 14.48 -4.27 3.49
C ASP A 136 13.25 -4.53 4.38
N CYS A 137 12.13 -4.93 3.76
CA CYS A 137 10.89 -5.30 4.44
C CYS A 137 10.94 -6.67 5.12
N PRO A 138 10.07 -6.92 6.13
CA PRO A 138 9.89 -8.24 6.72
C PRO A 138 9.50 -9.32 5.71
N GLU A 139 9.71 -10.60 6.08
CA GLU A 139 9.32 -11.75 5.24
C GLU A 139 7.81 -11.71 4.90
N GLY A 140 7.47 -11.91 3.63
CA GLY A 140 6.11 -11.85 3.10
C GLY A 140 5.64 -10.45 2.74
N GLN A 141 6.46 -9.42 2.97
CA GLN A 141 6.22 -8.05 2.53
C GLN A 141 7.29 -7.60 1.54
N ALA A 142 6.98 -6.59 0.75
CA ALA A 142 7.94 -5.94 -0.12
C ALA A 142 7.77 -4.41 -0.07
N CYS A 143 8.82 -3.71 -0.50
CA CYS A 143 8.87 -2.26 -0.54
C CYS A 143 8.23 -1.74 -1.82
N TYR A 144 7.07 -1.11 -1.71
CA TYR A 144 6.36 -0.51 -2.84
C TYR A 144 6.20 1.00 -2.68
N GLY A 145 6.20 1.69 -3.81
CA GLY A 145 5.90 3.11 -3.86
C GLY A 145 4.39 3.36 -3.77
N ILE A 146 3.96 4.09 -2.77
CA ILE A 146 2.56 4.51 -2.57
C ILE A 146 2.55 6.03 -2.50
N ASN A 147 2.00 6.67 -3.54
CA ASN A 147 2.11 8.11 -3.70
C ASN A 147 3.59 8.55 -3.70
N GLU A 148 4.02 9.38 -2.76
CA GLU A 148 5.39 9.90 -2.66
C GLU A 148 6.25 9.15 -1.63
N VAL A 149 5.71 8.10 -0.98
CA VAL A 149 6.41 7.35 0.06
C VAL A 149 6.64 5.91 -0.34
N PHE A 150 7.69 5.30 0.20
CA PHE A 150 7.95 3.87 0.08
C PHE A 150 7.66 3.20 1.41
N THR A 151 6.91 2.09 1.35
CA THR A 151 6.45 1.41 2.56
C THR A 151 6.36 -0.10 2.35
N CYS A 152 6.53 -0.83 3.45
CA CYS A 152 6.37 -2.27 3.47
C CYS A 152 4.88 -2.64 3.49
N VAL A 153 4.45 -3.37 2.46
CA VAL A 153 3.09 -3.93 2.39
C VAL A 153 3.13 -5.39 1.96
N PRO A 154 2.09 -6.20 2.25
CA PRO A 154 2.03 -7.59 1.85
C PRO A 154 2.32 -7.78 0.36
N ASP A 155 3.25 -8.68 0.05
CA ASP A 155 3.58 -9.06 -1.32
C ASP A 155 2.48 -9.97 -1.88
N ALA A 156 1.84 -9.55 -2.96
CA ALA A 156 0.78 -10.27 -3.65
C ALA A 156 1.17 -10.71 -5.08
N SER A 157 2.45 -10.66 -5.44
CA SER A 157 2.96 -10.99 -6.78
C SER A 157 2.67 -12.44 -7.20
N GLY A 158 2.78 -13.39 -6.26
CA GLY A 158 2.46 -14.79 -6.48
C GLY A 158 3.37 -15.45 -7.53
N GLU A 159 2.76 -16.02 -8.59
CA GLU A 159 3.50 -16.64 -9.71
C GLU A 159 3.66 -15.69 -10.93
N MET A 160 3.08 -14.50 -10.87
CA MET A 160 3.10 -13.48 -11.93
C MET A 160 3.41 -12.13 -11.30
N GLY A 161 4.48 -11.51 -11.71
CA GLY A 161 4.93 -10.23 -11.13
C GLY A 161 6.26 -9.79 -11.72
N VAL A 162 6.79 -10.58 -12.66
CA VAL A 162 8.08 -10.24 -13.31
C VAL A 162 7.92 -9.06 -14.26
N TYR A 163 9.05 -8.49 -14.67
CA TYR A 163 9.09 -7.41 -15.66
C TYR A 163 8.19 -7.69 -16.87
N GLY A 164 7.32 -6.75 -17.20
CA GLY A 164 6.41 -6.80 -18.35
C GLY A 164 5.09 -7.53 -18.11
N ASP A 165 4.93 -8.22 -16.98
CA ASP A 165 3.64 -8.83 -16.61
C ASP A 165 2.58 -7.76 -16.36
N PRO A 166 1.32 -8.00 -16.78
CA PRO A 166 0.22 -7.07 -16.52
C PRO A 166 -0.04 -6.86 -15.03
N CYS A 167 -0.28 -5.62 -14.62
CA CYS A 167 -0.62 -5.27 -13.25
C CYS A 167 -1.80 -4.29 -13.19
N GLU A 168 -2.56 -4.38 -12.09
CA GLU A 168 -3.67 -3.48 -11.76
C GLU A 168 -3.54 -2.92 -10.34
N TYR A 169 -2.69 -3.53 -9.51
CA TYR A 169 -2.46 -3.15 -8.13
C TYR A 169 -0.97 -2.92 -7.89
N ILE A 170 -0.63 -2.14 -6.89
CA ILE A 170 0.77 -1.75 -6.63
C ILE A 170 1.62 -2.90 -6.09
N ASN A 171 1.03 -3.89 -5.44
CA ASN A 171 1.71 -4.98 -4.74
C ASN A 171 1.63 -6.34 -5.46
N VAL A 172 1.32 -6.35 -6.76
CA VAL A 172 1.27 -7.57 -7.58
C VAL A 172 2.52 -7.77 -8.44
N CYS A 173 3.44 -6.82 -8.43
CA CYS A 173 4.76 -6.97 -9.04
C CYS A 173 5.76 -7.57 -8.05
N ASP A 174 6.73 -8.34 -8.53
CA ASP A 174 7.77 -8.93 -7.67
C ASP A 174 8.53 -7.86 -6.87
N PRO A 175 9.09 -8.19 -5.70
CA PRO A 175 9.91 -7.26 -4.92
C PRO A 175 11.00 -6.60 -5.77
N GLY A 176 11.12 -5.27 -5.69
CA GLY A 176 12.01 -4.47 -6.53
C GLY A 176 11.39 -3.96 -7.82
N LEU A 177 10.12 -4.33 -8.08
CA LEU A 177 9.33 -3.83 -9.20
C LEU A 177 8.11 -3.05 -8.71
N PHE A 178 7.54 -2.25 -9.61
CA PHE A 178 6.31 -1.49 -9.37
C PHE A 178 5.38 -1.59 -10.58
N CYS A 179 4.09 -1.35 -10.38
CA CYS A 179 3.11 -1.30 -11.46
C CYS A 179 3.20 0.04 -12.18
N ALA A 180 3.89 0.06 -13.32
CA ALA A 180 4.07 1.23 -14.17
C ALA A 180 2.92 1.36 -15.18
N SER A 181 2.57 2.59 -15.58
CA SER A 181 1.56 2.83 -16.62
C SER A 181 1.88 2.08 -17.90
N ALA A 182 0.87 1.51 -18.57
CA ALA A 182 1.05 0.67 -19.76
C ALA A 182 1.85 1.34 -20.89
N GLU A 183 1.73 2.66 -21.03
CA GLU A 183 2.44 3.45 -22.06
C GLU A 183 3.93 3.66 -21.75
N THR A 184 4.37 3.42 -20.51
CA THR A 184 5.76 3.63 -20.08
C THR A 184 6.59 2.33 -20.07
N VAL A 185 5.96 1.18 -20.35
CA VAL A 185 6.63 -0.12 -20.42
C VAL A 185 6.55 -0.68 -21.84
N PRO A 186 7.68 -0.98 -22.50
CA PRO A 186 7.69 -1.54 -23.85
C PRO A 186 6.88 -2.84 -23.95
N ASP A 187 6.07 -2.96 -25.01
CA ASP A 187 5.25 -4.15 -25.31
C ASP A 187 4.27 -4.56 -24.18
N CYS A 188 3.93 -3.64 -23.27
CA CYS A 188 2.97 -3.89 -22.20
C CYS A 188 1.62 -4.29 -22.78
N SER A 189 1.08 -5.43 -22.32
CA SER A 189 -0.25 -5.93 -22.70
C SER A 189 -1.32 -5.68 -21.63
N GLY A 190 -0.95 -5.09 -20.50
CA GLY A 190 -1.84 -4.74 -19.40
C GLY A 190 -2.78 -3.58 -19.77
N ALA A 191 -4.01 -3.62 -19.27
CA ALA A 191 -4.99 -2.55 -19.51
C ALA A 191 -4.68 -1.31 -18.66
N VAL A 192 -4.14 -1.49 -17.46
CA VAL A 192 -3.75 -0.43 -16.51
C VAL A 192 -2.25 -0.20 -16.58
N GLY A 193 -1.45 -1.26 -16.38
CA GLY A 193 -0.01 -1.17 -16.35
C GLY A 193 0.69 -2.51 -16.55
N CYS A 194 2.00 -2.46 -16.50
CA CYS A 194 2.87 -3.63 -16.42
C CYS A 194 3.98 -3.40 -15.39
N CYS A 195 4.48 -4.50 -14.81
CA CYS A 195 5.57 -4.46 -13.84
C CYS A 195 6.86 -3.93 -14.46
N SER A 196 7.49 -2.96 -13.80
CA SER A 196 8.78 -2.38 -14.19
C SER A 196 9.68 -2.22 -12.97
N GLU A 197 10.99 -2.12 -13.19
CA GLU A 197 11.97 -2.12 -12.11
C GLU A 197 12.16 -0.73 -11.50
N PHE A 198 12.44 -0.70 -10.19
CA PHE A 198 13.18 0.41 -9.60
C PHE A 198 14.62 0.37 -10.05
N CYS A 199 15.29 1.51 -10.10
CA CYS A 199 16.66 1.63 -10.51
C CYS A 199 17.44 2.62 -9.64
N ASP A 200 18.75 2.46 -9.55
CA ASP A 200 19.65 3.32 -8.80
C ASP A 200 20.22 4.41 -9.72
N LEU A 201 19.83 5.67 -9.48
CA LEU A 201 20.30 6.84 -10.21
C LEU A 201 21.81 7.10 -10.06
N GLU A 202 22.42 6.61 -8.98
CA GLU A 202 23.85 6.74 -8.72
C GLU A 202 24.67 5.58 -9.34
N SER A 203 23.99 4.55 -9.86
CA SER A 203 24.66 3.42 -10.50
C SER A 203 25.40 3.82 -11.77
N ALA A 204 26.62 3.29 -11.95
CA ALA A 204 27.39 3.47 -13.17
C ALA A 204 26.75 2.82 -14.41
N ASP A 205 25.81 1.88 -14.20
CA ASP A 205 25.13 1.18 -15.28
C ASP A 205 24.02 2.03 -15.93
N GLY A 206 23.58 3.11 -15.25
CA GLY A 206 22.58 4.05 -15.77
C GLY A 206 21.35 3.33 -16.31
N ASP A 207 20.92 3.66 -17.53
CA ASP A 207 19.73 3.07 -18.17
C ASP A 207 19.86 1.56 -18.45
N ALA A 208 21.06 0.99 -18.42
CA ALA A 208 21.26 -0.44 -18.63
C ALA A 208 20.71 -1.32 -17.50
N GLN A 209 20.32 -0.73 -16.37
CA GLN A 209 19.60 -1.41 -15.30
C GLN A 209 18.17 -1.80 -15.72
N CYS A 210 17.58 -1.07 -16.69
CA CYS A 210 16.21 -1.26 -17.12
C CYS A 210 16.11 -2.39 -18.17
N SER A 211 15.29 -3.41 -17.91
CA SER A 211 15.07 -4.50 -18.86
C SER A 211 14.51 -4.03 -20.20
N GLY A 212 13.74 -2.97 -20.20
CA GLY A 212 13.15 -2.37 -21.40
C GLY A 212 13.99 -1.30 -22.09
N VAL A 213 15.31 -1.18 -21.79
CA VAL A 213 16.18 -0.15 -22.39
C VAL A 213 16.19 -0.19 -23.92
N ALA A 214 16.12 -1.39 -24.52
CA ALA A 214 16.06 -1.54 -25.98
C ALA A 214 14.75 -0.98 -26.58
N GLY A 215 13.68 -0.89 -25.79
CA GLY A 215 12.39 -0.31 -26.13
C GLY A 215 12.25 1.16 -25.76
N GLY A 216 13.30 1.78 -25.24
CA GLY A 216 13.35 3.20 -24.92
C GLY A 216 13.17 3.53 -23.44
N GLN A 217 13.14 2.55 -22.54
CA GLN A 217 13.16 2.84 -21.11
C GLN A 217 14.49 3.47 -20.68
N ALA A 218 14.41 4.36 -19.72
CA ALA A 218 15.53 4.96 -19.03
C ALA A 218 15.27 4.94 -17.53
N CYS A 219 16.34 4.97 -16.74
CA CYS A 219 16.26 5.18 -15.29
C CYS A 219 16.05 6.67 -15.04
N VAL A 220 14.84 7.05 -14.63
CA VAL A 220 14.47 8.44 -14.32
C VAL A 220 14.15 8.58 -12.83
N PRO A 221 14.33 9.77 -12.23
CA PRO A 221 13.96 9.98 -10.82
C PRO A 221 12.50 9.56 -10.55
N TRP A 222 12.27 8.87 -9.43
CA TRP A 222 10.93 8.49 -8.99
C TRP A 222 10.05 9.71 -8.73
N THR A 223 10.62 10.73 -8.07
CA THR A 223 9.95 12.01 -7.78
C THR A 223 10.93 13.16 -7.93
N GLU A 224 10.42 14.39 -8.13
CA GLU A 224 11.23 15.61 -8.17
C GLU A 224 11.71 16.05 -6.77
N ASP A 225 10.99 15.66 -5.70
CA ASP A 225 11.29 16.04 -4.32
C ASP A 225 11.35 14.78 -3.42
N PRO A 226 12.43 14.00 -3.51
CA PRO A 226 12.57 12.75 -2.80
C PRO A 226 12.69 12.94 -1.29
N SER A 227 12.15 12.00 -0.53
CA SER A 227 12.38 11.93 0.91
C SER A 227 13.87 11.72 1.22
N PRO A 228 14.38 12.24 2.35
CA PRO A 228 15.78 12.05 2.74
C PRO A 228 16.20 10.58 2.79
N GLY A 229 17.28 10.27 2.09
CA GLY A 229 17.80 8.90 1.95
C GLY A 229 17.30 8.12 0.73
N LEU A 230 16.35 8.67 -0.02
CA LEU A 230 15.77 8.06 -1.22
C LEU A 230 16.11 8.84 -2.51
N GLU A 231 17.11 9.74 -2.45
CA GLU A 231 17.52 10.58 -3.58
C GLU A 231 18.05 9.77 -4.77
N ALA A 232 18.54 8.56 -4.50
CA ALA A 232 19.06 7.64 -5.53
C ALA A 232 17.96 6.80 -6.20
N VAL A 233 16.72 6.83 -5.70
CA VAL A 233 15.65 5.98 -6.23
C VAL A 233 15.12 6.53 -7.55
N GLY A 234 15.20 5.69 -8.58
CA GLY A 234 14.64 5.93 -9.89
C GLY A 234 13.66 4.83 -10.31
N ALA A 235 12.99 5.08 -11.42
CA ALA A 235 12.05 4.18 -12.08
C ALA A 235 12.47 3.90 -13.52
N CYS A 236 12.39 2.67 -13.96
CA CYS A 236 12.59 2.25 -15.34
C CYS A 236 11.31 2.48 -16.14
N VAL A 237 11.23 3.60 -16.86
CA VAL A 237 10.08 3.98 -17.67
C VAL A 237 10.52 4.59 -19.01
N ILE A 238 9.63 4.58 -20.01
CA ILE A 238 9.83 5.38 -21.22
C ILE A 238 9.57 6.85 -20.83
N PRO A 239 10.58 7.73 -20.92
CA PRO A 239 10.41 9.14 -20.59
C PRO A 239 9.38 9.83 -21.49
N ALA A 240 8.61 10.79 -20.93
CA ALA A 240 7.59 11.56 -21.65
C ALA A 240 8.18 12.52 -22.70
#